data_5841f4f91569ddcc871f6c42d9238c9a
#
_entry.id   5841f4f91569ddcc871f6c42d9238c9a
#
_cell.length_a   1.000
_cell.length_b   1.000
_cell.length_c   1.000
_cell.angle_alpha   90.00
_cell.angle_beta   90.00
_cell.angle_gamma   90.00
#
_symmetry.space_group_name_H-M   'P 1'
#
loop_
_entity.id
_entity.type
_entity.pdbx_description
1 polymer ?
#
loop_
_entity_poly.entity_id
_entity_poly.type
_entity_poly.pdbx_seq_one_letter_code
_entity_poly.pdbx_strand_id
1 'polypeptide(L)'
;MTEESHRVEESPSRQDPKPNRRTMLYRIGQGLMAIGGLLVAAPVVSFILDPGFRRFKRSWIELGPVSQFPRGHIRFAHYNNPNPAPTDGDLSKIPCWVSHREDGTFQVFYINCAHLGCPVRWFEQSRLFMCPCHGGVYYEDGSRASGPPPRGLYQYTNKVKGGRLFVFGGEIPNLSIPGKTPKDQLTPLTIDGGEVST
;
A
#
# COMPACT_ATOMS: atom_id res chain seq x y z
N MET A 1 -16.22 42.11 -82.03
CA MET A 1 -16.34 42.21 -80.57
C MET A 1 -17.33 41.16 -80.16
N THR A 2 -16.84 39.99 -79.82
CA THR A 2 -17.63 38.81 -79.42
C THR A 2 -17.50 38.68 -77.95
N GLU A 3 -18.59 38.84 -77.22
CA GLU A 3 -18.79 38.71 -75.81
C GLU A 3 -18.92 37.22 -75.45
N GLU A 4 -17.86 36.66 -74.82
CA GLU A 4 -17.79 35.30 -74.39
C GLU A 4 -18.40 35.16 -72.97
N SER A 5 -19.62 34.63 -72.99
CA SER A 5 -20.42 34.36 -71.77
C SER A 5 -19.79 33.24 -70.97
N HIS A 6 -19.12 33.55 -69.84
CA HIS A 6 -18.70 32.58 -68.83
C HIS A 6 -19.93 31.97 -68.16
N ARG A 7 -20.25 30.75 -68.58
CA ARG A 7 -21.22 29.90 -67.90
C ARG A 7 -20.58 29.29 -66.71
N VAL A 8 -20.87 29.79 -65.50
CA VAL A 8 -20.51 29.19 -64.25
C VAL A 8 -21.21 27.84 -64.11
N GLU A 9 -20.46 26.74 -64.25
CA GLU A 9 -20.95 25.42 -63.93
C GLU A 9 -21.16 25.28 -62.42
N GLU A 10 -22.41 25.26 -62.02
CA GLU A 10 -22.90 25.01 -60.70
C GLU A 10 -22.57 23.55 -60.33
N SER A 11 -21.63 23.38 -59.40
CA SER A 11 -21.18 22.08 -58.89
C SER A 11 -22.40 21.33 -58.31
N PRO A 12 -22.67 20.06 -58.67
CA PRO A 12 -23.80 19.31 -58.15
C PRO A 12 -23.69 19.15 -56.64
N SER A 13 -24.70 19.64 -55.92
CA SER A 13 -24.84 19.48 -54.50
C SER A 13 -24.76 18.01 -54.15
N ARG A 14 -23.74 17.64 -53.36
CA ARG A 14 -23.50 16.30 -52.84
C ARG A 14 -24.64 15.97 -51.87
N GLN A 15 -25.71 15.35 -52.41
CA GLN A 15 -26.79 14.82 -51.59
C GLN A 15 -26.21 13.61 -50.79
N ASP A 16 -26.08 13.77 -49.48
CA ASP A 16 -25.71 12.67 -48.61
C ASP A 16 -26.73 11.54 -48.75
N PRO A 17 -26.27 10.31 -49.06
CA PRO A 17 -27.16 9.18 -49.27
C PRO A 17 -27.94 8.88 -47.99
N LYS A 18 -29.28 8.85 -48.10
CA LYS A 18 -30.17 8.50 -46.98
C LYS A 18 -29.68 7.16 -46.36
N PRO A 19 -29.55 7.07 -45.06
CA PRO A 19 -29.01 5.88 -44.40
C PRO A 19 -29.89 4.66 -44.71
N ASN A 20 -29.31 3.65 -45.34
CA ASN A 20 -29.95 2.37 -45.62
C ASN A 20 -30.15 1.60 -44.28
N ARG A 21 -31.21 0.79 -44.15
CA ARG A 21 -31.50 -0.05 -42.97
C ARG A 21 -30.27 -0.80 -42.47
N ARG A 22 -29.47 -1.36 -43.39
CA ARG A 22 -28.24 -2.06 -43.09
C ARG A 22 -27.18 -1.16 -42.37
N THR A 23 -27.00 0.05 -42.90
CA THR A 23 -26.08 1.04 -42.35
C THR A 23 -26.54 1.52 -40.95
N MET A 24 -27.85 1.66 -40.77
CA MET A 24 -28.43 2.05 -39.49
C MET A 24 -28.21 0.96 -38.44
N LEU A 25 -28.49 -0.31 -38.74
CA LEU A 25 -28.26 -1.44 -37.85
C LEU A 25 -26.79 -1.59 -37.49
N TYR A 26 -25.89 -1.39 -38.48
CA TYR A 26 -24.46 -1.43 -38.24
C TYR A 26 -23.99 -0.32 -37.28
N ARG A 27 -24.45 0.91 -37.44
CA ARG A 27 -24.15 2.05 -36.56
C ARG A 27 -24.71 1.83 -35.15
N ILE A 28 -25.91 1.27 -35.02
CA ILE A 28 -26.49 0.91 -33.72
C ILE A 28 -25.60 -0.17 -33.04
N GLY A 29 -25.21 -1.20 -33.78
CA GLY A 29 -24.33 -2.25 -33.25
C GLY A 29 -22.98 -1.70 -32.80
N GLN A 30 -22.38 -0.81 -33.61
CA GLN A 30 -21.13 -0.14 -33.21
C GLN A 30 -21.29 0.72 -31.96
N GLY A 31 -22.43 1.46 -31.88
CA GLY A 31 -22.74 2.25 -30.67
C GLY A 31 -22.87 1.41 -29.41
N LEU A 32 -23.61 0.30 -29.52
CA LEU A 32 -23.74 -0.64 -28.37
C LEU A 32 -22.42 -1.27 -27.97
N MET A 33 -21.58 -1.66 -28.94
CA MET A 33 -20.23 -2.16 -28.68
C MET A 33 -19.35 -1.10 -28.03
N ALA A 34 -19.40 0.15 -28.46
CA ALA A 34 -18.64 1.24 -27.89
C ALA A 34 -19.08 1.53 -26.43
N ILE A 35 -20.39 1.53 -26.18
CA ILE A 35 -20.93 1.70 -24.82
C ILE A 35 -20.48 0.54 -23.91
N GLY A 36 -20.64 -0.71 -24.39
CA GLY A 36 -20.20 -1.89 -23.64
C GLY A 36 -18.70 -1.87 -23.36
N GLY A 37 -17.89 -1.52 -24.36
CA GLY A 37 -16.46 -1.35 -24.22
C GLY A 37 -16.09 -0.27 -23.19
N LEU A 38 -16.78 0.86 -23.19
CA LEU A 38 -16.56 1.95 -22.25
C LEU A 38 -16.92 1.56 -20.81
N LEU A 39 -18.04 0.84 -20.63
CA LEU A 39 -18.48 0.36 -19.32
C LEU A 39 -17.47 -0.60 -18.67
N VAL A 40 -16.76 -1.38 -19.48
CA VAL A 40 -15.69 -2.27 -18.99
C VAL A 40 -14.35 -1.53 -18.87
N ALA A 41 -13.99 -0.72 -19.85
CA ALA A 41 -12.69 -0.04 -19.87
C ALA A 41 -12.59 1.03 -18.76
N ALA A 42 -13.66 1.77 -18.46
CA ALA A 42 -13.61 2.86 -17.49
C ALA A 42 -13.17 2.38 -16.08
N PRO A 43 -13.77 1.34 -15.47
CA PRO A 43 -13.32 0.85 -14.16
C PRO A 43 -11.92 0.24 -14.21
N VAL A 44 -11.55 -0.46 -15.29
CA VAL A 44 -10.20 -1.04 -15.44
C VAL A 44 -9.14 0.05 -15.52
N VAL A 45 -9.36 1.06 -16.37
CA VAL A 45 -8.43 2.20 -16.49
C VAL A 45 -8.37 2.98 -15.19
N SER A 46 -9.51 3.22 -14.53
CA SER A 46 -9.57 3.87 -13.23
C SER A 46 -8.74 3.11 -12.18
N PHE A 47 -8.87 1.79 -12.12
CA PHE A 47 -8.11 0.94 -11.20
C PHE A 47 -6.59 1.01 -11.45
N ILE A 48 -6.18 1.00 -12.72
CA ILE A 48 -4.76 1.06 -13.09
C ILE A 48 -4.15 2.43 -12.77
N LEU A 49 -4.91 3.50 -12.98
CA LEU A 49 -4.42 4.87 -12.79
C LEU A 49 -4.57 5.38 -11.34
N ASP A 50 -5.50 4.83 -10.55
CA ASP A 50 -5.79 5.24 -9.17
C ASP A 50 -4.54 5.35 -8.27
N PRO A 51 -3.58 4.39 -8.28
CA PRO A 51 -2.37 4.50 -7.47
C PRO A 51 -1.52 5.74 -7.76
N GLY A 52 -1.55 6.23 -9.00
CA GLY A 52 -0.83 7.45 -9.41
C GLY A 52 -1.48 8.74 -8.91
N PHE A 53 -2.78 8.73 -8.66
CA PHE A 53 -3.54 9.91 -8.23
C PHE A 53 -3.81 9.95 -6.73
N ARG A 54 -3.79 8.81 -6.03
CA ARG A 54 -3.95 8.76 -4.58
C ARG A 54 -2.69 9.22 -3.87
N ARG A 55 -2.75 10.37 -3.25
CA ARG A 55 -1.71 10.82 -2.32
C ARG A 55 -2.00 10.23 -0.95
N PHE A 56 -1.23 9.24 -0.53
CA PHE A 56 -1.29 8.72 0.83
C PHE A 56 -0.84 9.80 1.81
N LYS A 57 -1.75 10.19 2.69
CA LYS A 57 -1.47 11.18 3.71
C LYS A 57 -0.74 10.49 4.88
N ARG A 58 0.53 10.84 5.07
CA ARG A 58 1.26 10.46 6.28
C ARG A 58 1.02 11.49 7.36
N SER A 59 0.72 11.05 8.56
CA SER A 59 0.48 11.93 9.70
C SER A 59 0.93 11.31 11.00
N TRP A 60 1.09 12.16 12.01
CA TRP A 60 1.25 11.71 13.39
C TRP A 60 -0.09 11.27 13.93
N ILE A 61 -0.16 10.01 14.33
CA ILE A 61 -1.37 9.36 14.81
C ILE A 61 -1.15 8.94 16.24
N GLU A 62 -2.11 9.23 17.08
CA GLU A 62 -2.06 8.90 18.48
C GLU A 62 -2.40 7.42 18.70
N LEU A 63 -1.57 6.72 19.48
CA LEU A 63 -1.82 5.34 19.92
C LEU A 63 -2.52 5.30 21.29
N GLY A 64 -2.34 6.34 22.11
CA GLY A 64 -2.94 6.42 23.44
C GLY A 64 -1.99 6.92 24.51
N PRO A 65 -2.46 6.98 25.78
CA PRO A 65 -1.62 7.41 26.90
C PRO A 65 -0.51 6.39 27.18
N VAL A 66 0.66 6.91 27.55
CA VAL A 66 1.87 6.08 27.91
C VAL A 66 1.56 5.08 29.01
N SER A 67 0.63 5.40 29.92
CA SER A 67 0.21 4.51 31.00
C SER A 67 -0.40 3.18 30.56
N GLN A 68 -0.88 3.08 29.32
CA GLN A 68 -1.39 1.83 28.75
C GLN A 68 -0.26 0.85 28.36
N PHE A 69 0.97 1.34 28.32
CA PHE A 69 2.15 0.57 27.89
C PHE A 69 3.15 0.46 29.04
N PRO A 70 3.01 -0.53 29.93
CA PRO A 70 3.93 -0.69 31.05
C PRO A 70 5.34 -1.01 30.57
N ARG A 71 6.37 -0.58 31.34
CA ARG A 71 7.78 -0.84 31.02
C ARG A 71 8.08 -2.33 31.03
N GLY A 72 9.02 -2.75 30.19
CA GLY A 72 9.45 -4.15 30.03
C GLY A 72 8.42 -5.04 29.33
N HIS A 73 7.33 -4.48 28.86
CA HIS A 73 6.26 -5.25 28.21
C HIS A 73 6.04 -4.85 26.76
N ILE A 74 5.61 -5.84 25.98
CA ILE A 74 5.14 -5.64 24.61
C ILE A 74 3.62 -5.76 24.59
N ARG A 75 2.96 -4.77 24.04
CA ARG A 75 1.49 -4.70 23.99
C ARG A 75 0.99 -4.56 22.57
N PHE A 76 -0.13 -5.24 22.30
CA PHE A 76 -0.87 -5.05 21.05
C PHE A 76 -1.63 -3.75 21.11
N ALA A 77 -1.56 -2.96 20.04
CA ALA A 77 -2.28 -1.71 19.88
C ALA A 77 -2.79 -1.59 18.45
N HIS A 78 -3.66 -0.63 18.22
CA HIS A 78 -4.14 -0.29 16.89
C HIS A 78 -4.40 1.21 16.79
N TYR A 79 -4.32 1.74 15.59
CA TYR A 79 -4.68 3.11 15.28
C TYR A 79 -5.59 3.18 14.05
N ASN A 80 -6.33 4.27 13.91
CA ASN A 80 -7.20 4.47 12.75
C ASN A 80 -6.36 4.88 11.53
N ASN A 81 -6.61 4.23 10.39
CA ASN A 81 -5.98 4.58 9.13
C ASN A 81 -6.29 6.06 8.79
N PRO A 82 -5.27 6.90 8.55
CA PRO A 82 -5.50 8.30 8.15
C PRO A 82 -6.04 8.45 6.73
N ASN A 83 -6.04 7.35 5.96
CA ASN A 83 -6.54 7.30 4.59
C ASN A 83 -7.59 6.18 4.43
N PRO A 84 -8.70 6.19 5.21
CA PRO A 84 -9.68 5.12 5.13
C PRO A 84 -10.42 5.20 3.79
N ALA A 85 -10.67 4.05 3.17
CA ALA A 85 -11.64 3.97 2.09
C ALA A 85 -13.07 3.89 2.68
N PRO A 86 -14.10 4.38 1.99
CA PRO A 86 -15.49 4.29 2.46
C PRO A 86 -15.96 2.86 2.78
N THR A 87 -15.30 1.87 2.17
CA THR A 87 -15.62 0.44 2.30
C THR A 87 -14.84 -0.27 3.41
N ASP A 88 -13.86 0.39 4.05
CA ASP A 88 -12.94 -0.25 4.98
C ASP A 88 -13.60 -0.67 6.30
N GLY A 89 -14.65 0.03 6.75
CA GLY A 89 -15.31 -0.29 8.00
C GLY A 89 -14.31 -0.49 9.15
N ASP A 90 -14.41 -1.61 9.85
CA ASP A 90 -13.49 -1.97 10.95
C ASP A 90 -12.06 -2.29 10.49
N LEU A 91 -11.83 -2.56 9.20
CA LEU A 91 -10.50 -2.75 8.63
C LEU A 91 -9.68 -1.45 8.59
N SER A 92 -10.33 -0.32 8.85
CA SER A 92 -9.62 0.97 9.03
C SER A 92 -8.71 1.00 10.26
N LYS A 93 -8.83 0.05 11.19
CA LYS A 93 -7.97 -0.09 12.38
C LYS A 93 -6.71 -0.85 12.03
N ILE A 94 -5.58 -0.15 11.96
CA ILE A 94 -4.28 -0.73 11.65
C ILE A 94 -3.61 -1.23 12.94
N PRO A 95 -3.35 -2.54 13.07
CA PRO A 95 -2.71 -3.11 14.24
C PRO A 95 -1.19 -2.88 14.25
N CYS A 96 -0.61 -2.79 15.45
CA CYS A 96 0.82 -2.67 15.68
C CYS A 96 1.20 -3.28 17.04
N TRP A 97 2.51 -3.52 17.21
CA TRP A 97 3.09 -3.94 18.48
C TRP A 97 3.86 -2.78 19.11
N VAL A 98 3.61 -2.49 20.37
CA VAL A 98 4.28 -1.42 21.13
C VAL A 98 5.15 -2.08 22.19
N SER A 99 6.45 -1.89 22.11
CA SER A 99 7.43 -2.26 23.12
C SER A 99 7.83 -1.02 23.92
N HIS A 100 7.61 -1.03 25.23
CA HIS A 100 8.12 -0.03 26.15
C HIS A 100 9.31 -0.63 26.86
N ARG A 101 10.50 -0.24 26.47
CA ARG A 101 11.76 -0.77 26.99
C ARG A 101 12.01 -0.32 28.42
N GLU A 102 12.89 -1.04 29.14
CA GLU A 102 13.28 -0.70 30.52
C GLU A 102 13.95 0.69 30.62
N ASP A 103 14.67 1.10 29.59
CA ASP A 103 15.30 2.42 29.48
C ASP A 103 14.29 3.58 29.29
N GLY A 104 12.98 3.26 29.20
CA GLY A 104 11.91 4.22 28.97
C GLY A 104 11.68 4.63 27.52
N THR A 105 12.41 4.03 26.58
CA THR A 105 12.22 4.26 25.15
C THR A 105 11.09 3.40 24.57
N PHE A 106 10.44 3.90 23.53
CA PHE A 106 9.41 3.16 22.80
C PHE A 106 9.91 2.66 21.47
N GLN A 107 9.60 1.40 21.16
CA GLN A 107 9.69 0.84 19.83
C GLN A 107 8.30 0.41 19.39
N VAL A 108 7.88 0.82 18.21
CA VAL A 108 6.57 0.44 17.67
C VAL A 108 6.79 -0.28 16.35
N PHE A 109 6.32 -1.52 16.29
CA PHE A 109 6.53 -2.40 15.14
C PHE A 109 5.25 -2.55 14.33
N TYR A 110 5.42 -2.65 13.01
CA TYR A 110 4.37 -3.13 12.14
C TYR A 110 4.07 -4.59 12.48
N ILE A 111 2.81 -4.97 12.35
CA ILE A 111 2.42 -6.37 12.56
C ILE A 111 2.91 -7.29 11.43
N ASN A 112 3.28 -6.72 10.29
CA ASN A 112 3.58 -7.47 9.07
C ASN A 112 4.98 -8.07 9.12
N CYS A 113 5.05 -9.39 8.89
CA CYS A 113 6.29 -10.12 8.71
C CYS A 113 7.08 -9.57 7.51
N ALA A 114 8.39 -9.38 7.67
CA ALA A 114 9.26 -8.88 6.62
C ALA A 114 9.50 -9.86 5.47
N HIS A 115 8.96 -11.08 5.54
CA HIS A 115 8.98 -12.06 4.44
C HIS A 115 7.91 -11.73 3.38
N LEU A 116 6.65 -12.04 3.68
CA LEU A 116 5.50 -11.86 2.77
C LEU A 116 4.31 -11.16 3.43
N GLY A 117 4.51 -10.43 4.51
CA GLY A 117 3.49 -9.58 5.10
C GLY A 117 2.50 -10.26 6.03
N CYS A 118 2.63 -11.55 6.35
CA CYS A 118 1.76 -12.21 7.32
C CYS A 118 1.84 -11.56 8.70
N PRO A 119 0.77 -11.50 9.49
CA PRO A 119 0.80 -10.92 10.81
C PRO A 119 1.66 -11.76 11.77
N VAL A 120 2.60 -11.12 12.46
CA VAL A 120 3.41 -11.74 13.53
C VAL A 120 2.65 -11.69 14.84
N ARG A 121 2.94 -12.68 15.72
CA ARG A 121 2.42 -12.76 17.07
C ARG A 121 3.57 -12.66 18.08
N TRP A 122 3.32 -11.99 19.18
CA TRP A 122 4.24 -11.92 20.32
C TRP A 122 3.97 -13.10 21.27
N PHE A 123 5.05 -13.75 21.71
CA PHE A 123 5.03 -14.83 22.69
C PHE A 123 5.84 -14.42 23.91
N GLU A 124 5.12 -14.07 24.98
CA GLU A 124 5.72 -13.53 26.21
C GLU A 124 6.75 -14.49 26.82
N GLN A 125 6.46 -15.80 26.84
CA GLN A 125 7.30 -16.81 27.50
C GLN A 125 8.67 -16.97 26.81
N SER A 126 8.69 -16.88 25.49
CA SER A 126 9.94 -17.00 24.71
C SER A 126 10.59 -15.65 24.41
N ARG A 127 9.89 -14.54 24.66
CA ARG A 127 10.28 -13.18 24.29
C ARG A 127 10.61 -13.06 22.78
N LEU A 128 9.77 -13.67 21.96
CA LEU A 128 9.94 -13.71 20.51
C LEU A 128 8.65 -13.31 19.79
N PHE A 129 8.81 -12.62 18.66
CA PHE A 129 7.76 -12.53 17.66
C PHE A 129 7.90 -13.71 16.70
N MET A 130 6.77 -14.34 16.37
CA MET A 130 6.75 -15.46 15.44
C MET A 130 5.71 -15.22 14.35
N CYS A 131 6.08 -15.56 13.13
CA CYS A 131 5.20 -15.57 11.98
C CYS A 131 4.70 -16.99 11.72
N PRO A 132 3.39 -17.26 11.81
CA PRO A 132 2.84 -18.61 11.66
C PRO A 132 2.87 -19.14 10.22
N CYS A 133 3.07 -18.26 9.23
CA CYS A 133 2.98 -18.66 7.82
C CYS A 133 4.17 -19.54 7.38
N HIS A 134 5.42 -19.09 7.65
CA HIS A 134 6.63 -19.77 7.20
C HIS A 134 7.71 -19.79 8.26
N GLY A 135 7.37 -19.61 9.53
CA GLY A 135 8.29 -19.75 10.65
C GLY A 135 9.33 -18.64 10.77
N GLY A 136 9.00 -17.43 10.30
CA GLY A 136 9.84 -16.25 10.59
C GLY A 136 9.84 -15.92 12.08
N VAL A 137 11.03 -15.72 12.67
CA VAL A 137 11.19 -15.43 14.10
C VAL A 137 11.98 -14.14 14.28
N TYR A 138 11.58 -13.33 15.27
CA TYR A 138 12.23 -12.06 15.59
C TYR A 138 12.38 -11.93 17.10
N TYR A 139 13.45 -11.28 17.51
CA TYR A 139 13.67 -10.91 18.90
C TYR A 139 12.72 -9.79 19.35
N GLU A 140 12.69 -9.50 20.63
CA GLU A 140 11.84 -8.47 21.23
C GLU A 140 12.12 -7.05 20.71
N ASP A 141 13.33 -6.79 20.23
CA ASP A 141 13.77 -5.53 19.61
C ASP A 141 13.39 -5.44 18.12
N GLY A 142 12.71 -6.47 17.61
CA GLY A 142 12.30 -6.57 16.22
C GLY A 142 13.37 -7.07 15.27
N SER A 143 14.61 -7.33 15.74
CA SER A 143 15.66 -7.89 14.90
C SER A 143 15.35 -9.33 14.50
N ARG A 144 15.88 -9.76 13.34
CA ARG A 144 15.66 -11.11 12.82
C ARG A 144 16.40 -12.15 13.67
N ALA A 145 15.69 -13.15 14.15
CA ALA A 145 16.29 -14.30 14.84
C ALA A 145 16.50 -15.49 13.89
N SER A 146 15.47 -15.89 13.13
CA SER A 146 15.56 -17.03 12.21
C SER A 146 14.44 -17.04 11.17
N GLY A 147 14.53 -18.02 10.26
CA GLY A 147 13.51 -18.26 9.23
C GLY A 147 13.75 -17.47 7.95
N PRO A 148 12.77 -17.47 7.02
CA PRO A 148 12.91 -16.90 5.68
C PRO A 148 12.91 -15.36 5.59
N PRO A 149 12.48 -14.56 6.58
CA PRO A 149 12.52 -13.09 6.46
C PRO A 149 13.95 -12.60 6.16
N PRO A 150 14.15 -11.69 5.19
CA PRO A 150 15.49 -11.16 4.87
C PRO A 150 15.98 -10.11 5.88
N ARG A 151 15.11 -9.63 6.78
CA ARG A 151 15.38 -8.55 7.74
C ARG A 151 14.44 -8.64 8.92
N GLY A 152 14.64 -7.80 9.92
CA GLY A 152 13.74 -7.68 11.07
C GLY A 152 12.41 -7.01 10.75
N LEU A 153 11.59 -6.82 11.78
CA LEU A 153 10.30 -6.15 11.68
C LEU A 153 10.47 -4.69 11.30
N TYR A 154 9.57 -4.19 10.49
CA TYR A 154 9.50 -2.76 10.23
C TYR A 154 9.10 -2.00 11.49
N GLN A 155 9.73 -0.83 11.68
CA GLN A 155 9.52 0.00 12.85
C GLN A 155 8.91 1.35 12.45
N TYR A 156 7.90 1.78 13.20
CA TYR A 156 7.35 3.12 13.08
C TYR A 156 8.30 4.16 13.69
N THR A 157 8.40 5.32 13.04
CA THR A 157 8.88 6.51 13.74
C THR A 157 7.84 6.88 14.79
N ASN A 158 8.26 7.02 16.04
CA ASN A 158 7.38 7.33 17.15
C ASN A 158 7.90 8.52 17.97
N LYS A 159 7.04 9.11 18.77
CA LYS A 159 7.37 10.16 19.74
C LYS A 159 6.35 10.17 20.88
N VAL A 160 6.82 10.61 22.04
CA VAL A 160 5.94 10.91 23.17
C VAL A 160 5.75 12.43 23.29
N LYS A 161 4.52 12.87 23.40
CA LYS A 161 4.16 14.27 23.62
C LYS A 161 2.99 14.36 24.59
N GLY A 162 3.12 15.14 25.66
CA GLY A 162 2.05 15.32 26.64
C GLY A 162 1.59 14.01 27.30
N GLY A 163 2.51 13.06 27.57
CA GLY A 163 2.18 11.77 28.18
C GLY A 163 1.43 10.80 27.25
N ARG A 164 1.41 11.07 25.93
CA ARG A 164 0.75 10.25 24.92
C ARG A 164 1.76 9.79 23.86
N LEU A 165 1.62 8.55 23.41
CA LEU A 165 2.46 7.95 22.39
C LEU A 165 1.85 8.20 21.00
N PHE A 166 2.68 8.68 20.08
CA PHE A 166 2.33 8.92 18.69
C PHE A 166 3.23 8.13 17.75
N VAL A 167 2.66 7.66 16.65
CA VAL A 167 3.39 7.07 15.52
C VAL A 167 3.19 7.87 14.26
N PHE A 168 4.21 7.89 13.41
CA PHE A 168 4.13 8.46 12.08
C PHE A 168 3.69 7.36 11.11
N GLY A 169 2.39 7.32 10.81
CA GLY A 169 1.74 6.28 10.03
C GLY A 169 1.05 6.81 8.78
N GLY A 170 0.39 5.90 8.05
CA GLY A 170 -0.40 6.21 6.85
C GLY A 170 0.02 5.41 5.62
N GLU A 171 1.13 4.69 5.69
CA GLU A 171 1.62 3.82 4.62
C GLU A 171 2.22 2.57 5.24
N ILE A 172 1.87 1.41 4.70
CA ILE A 172 2.43 0.14 5.14
C ILE A 172 3.71 -0.10 4.31
N PRO A 173 4.88 -0.33 4.96
CA PRO A 173 6.10 -0.63 4.23
C PRO A 173 5.94 -1.94 3.45
N ASN A 174 6.45 -1.94 2.25
CA ASN A 174 6.58 -3.12 1.41
C ASN A 174 8.00 -3.19 0.84
N LEU A 175 8.26 -4.17 -0.05
CA LEU A 175 9.58 -4.33 -0.67
C LEU A 175 10.01 -3.11 -1.51
N SER A 176 9.05 -2.35 -2.05
CA SER A 176 9.29 -1.16 -2.88
C SER A 176 9.43 0.12 -2.05
N ILE A 177 8.86 0.13 -0.83
CA ILE A 177 8.89 1.27 0.08
C ILE A 177 9.51 0.80 1.38
N PRO A 178 10.84 0.84 1.50
CA PRO A 178 11.51 0.42 2.71
C PRO A 178 11.12 1.36 3.87
N GLY A 179 10.45 0.79 4.88
CA GLY A 179 10.26 1.47 6.16
C GLY A 179 11.60 1.65 6.89
N LYS A 180 11.62 2.46 7.95
CA LYS A 180 12.77 2.46 8.87
C LYS A 180 12.92 1.07 9.47
N THR A 181 14.04 0.44 9.21
CA THR A 181 14.48 -0.77 9.89
C THR A 181 15.50 -0.37 10.96
N PRO A 182 15.63 -1.10 12.07
CA PRO A 182 16.74 -0.93 12.99
C PRO A 182 18.08 -0.97 12.23
N LYS A 183 19.05 -0.16 12.65
CA LYS A 183 20.33 0.04 11.92
C LYS A 183 21.11 -1.26 11.69
N ASP A 184 20.97 -2.21 12.58
CA ASP A 184 21.58 -3.54 12.55
C ASP A 184 20.98 -4.50 11.51
N GLN A 185 19.82 -4.15 10.94
CA GLN A 185 19.14 -4.98 9.97
C GLN A 185 19.54 -4.69 8.51
N LEU A 186 20.33 -3.64 8.30
CA LEU A 186 20.90 -3.28 7.00
C LEU A 186 22.23 -4.00 6.74
N THR A 187 22.75 -4.77 7.72
CA THR A 187 23.93 -5.59 7.50
C THR A 187 23.54 -6.68 6.49
N PRO A 188 24.19 -6.75 5.32
CA PRO A 188 24.04 -7.89 4.44
C PRO A 188 24.33 -9.14 5.28
N LEU A 189 23.63 -10.24 5.03
CA LEU A 189 24.01 -11.55 5.56
C LEU A 189 25.44 -11.83 5.08
N THR A 190 26.43 -11.32 5.79
CA THR A 190 27.75 -11.92 5.78
C THR A 190 27.53 -13.30 6.37
N ILE A 191 27.48 -14.28 5.51
CA ILE A 191 27.77 -15.65 5.89
C ILE A 191 29.22 -15.57 6.37
N ASP A 192 29.40 -15.34 7.68
CA ASP A 192 30.70 -15.56 8.29
C ASP A 192 31.00 -17.00 8.00
N GLY A 193 31.90 -17.22 7.05
CA GLY A 193 32.52 -18.47 6.81
C GLY A 193 33.23 -18.83 8.12
N GLY A 194 32.54 -19.64 8.94
CA GLY A 194 33.12 -20.21 10.10
C GLY A 194 34.37 -20.94 9.63
N GLU A 195 35.52 -20.37 9.97
CA GLU A 195 36.80 -21.08 9.95
C GLU A 195 36.63 -22.25 10.90
N VAL A 196 36.41 -23.43 10.33
CA VAL A 196 36.55 -24.69 11.03
C VAL A 196 38.05 -24.83 11.28
N SER A 197 38.53 -24.39 12.44
CA SER A 197 39.86 -24.73 12.91
C SER A 197 39.91 -26.21 13.25
N THR A 198 40.64 -26.92 12.44
CA THR A 198 41.10 -28.30 12.69
C THR A 198 41.90 -28.43 13.95
#